data_d99b261dca954e51a4a375102ea723b5
#
_entry.id   d99b261dca954e51a4a375102ea723b5
#
_cell.length_a   1.000
_cell.length_b   1.000
_cell.length_c   1.000
_cell.angle_alpha   90.00
_cell.angle_beta   90.00
_cell.angle_gamma   90.00
#
_symmetry.space_group_name_H-M   'P 1'
#
loop_
_entity.id
_entity.type
_entity.pdbx_description
1 polymer ?
#
loop_
_entity_poly.entity_id
_entity_poly.type
_entity_poly.pdbx_seq_one_letter_code
_entity_poly.pdbx_strand_id
1 'polypeptide(L)'
;MLVGVPASGKSTWQYKKYGDWQPIVASTDNIIQEIASSYGMTYDEGFKGLIQFAEQIMWRQITTCLMRGNDFIIDRTNLTAKSRAKFIQKLKLHRYEIECVVFPEVGSEALPKEEWKRRLNSRRGKTIPQEVLDKMIDSYEIPLMSEGFDKITFM
;
A
#
# COMPACT_ATOMS: atom_id res chain seq x y z
N MET A 1 -8.65 -2.45 0.22
CA MET A 1 -7.29 -2.48 0.86
C MET A 1 -6.38 -3.34 0.00
N LEU A 2 -5.16 -2.86 -0.30
CA LEU A 2 -4.16 -3.62 -1.03
C LEU A 2 -3.17 -4.26 -0.04
N VAL A 3 -2.78 -5.52 -0.29
CA VAL A 3 -1.83 -6.28 0.54
C VAL A 3 -0.74 -6.87 -0.34
N GLY A 4 0.51 -6.55 -0.06
CA GLY A 4 1.67 -7.08 -0.81
C GLY A 4 2.92 -6.24 -0.66
N VAL A 5 4.07 -6.86 -0.86
CA VAL A 5 5.38 -6.21 -0.77
C VAL A 5 5.56 -5.07 -1.79
N PRO A 6 6.54 -4.20 -1.64
CA PRO A 6 6.91 -3.24 -2.70
C PRO A 6 7.18 -3.96 -4.02
N ALA A 7 6.82 -3.34 -5.14
CA ALA A 7 6.97 -3.87 -6.50
C ALA A 7 6.21 -5.19 -6.80
N SER A 8 5.22 -5.59 -5.99
CA SER A 8 4.36 -6.76 -6.25
C SER A 8 3.30 -6.55 -7.34
N GLY A 9 3.16 -5.33 -7.88
CA GLY A 9 2.21 -5.02 -8.95
C GLY A 9 0.98 -4.22 -8.54
N LYS A 10 0.89 -3.75 -7.29
CA LYS A 10 -0.24 -2.97 -6.75
C LYS A 10 -0.63 -1.78 -7.65
N SER A 11 0.31 -0.92 -7.97
CA SER A 11 0.05 0.28 -8.79
C SER A 11 -0.35 -0.08 -10.23
N THR A 12 0.23 -1.12 -10.80
CA THR A 12 -0.15 -1.63 -12.11
C THR A 12 -1.60 -2.14 -12.13
N TRP A 13 -2.00 -2.85 -11.08
CA TRP A 13 -3.38 -3.32 -10.92
C TRP A 13 -4.35 -2.15 -10.77
N GLN A 14 -4.01 -1.14 -9.95
CA GLN A 14 -4.84 0.07 -9.80
C GLN A 14 -5.07 0.73 -11.15
N TYR A 15 -3.99 0.97 -11.91
CA TYR A 15 -4.09 1.57 -13.24
C TYR A 15 -4.94 0.75 -14.20
N LYS A 16 -4.76 -0.58 -14.24
CA LYS A 16 -5.56 -1.47 -15.09
C LYS A 16 -7.05 -1.49 -14.71
N LYS A 17 -7.35 -1.41 -13.40
CA LYS A 17 -8.73 -1.49 -12.93
C LYS A 17 -9.50 -0.19 -13.12
N TYR A 18 -8.85 0.95 -12.93
CA TYR A 18 -9.51 2.25 -12.88
C TYR A 18 -9.13 3.18 -14.04
N GLY A 19 -8.07 2.90 -14.78
CA GLY A 19 -7.60 3.77 -15.87
C GLY A 19 -7.26 5.17 -15.36
N ASP A 20 -7.75 6.18 -16.07
CA ASP A 20 -7.57 7.58 -15.69
C ASP A 20 -8.52 8.02 -14.58
N TRP A 21 -9.55 7.23 -14.28
CA TRP A 21 -10.54 7.50 -13.23
C TRP A 21 -10.15 6.82 -11.92
N GLN A 22 -9.13 7.36 -11.27
CA GLN A 22 -8.62 6.82 -10.02
C GLN A 22 -9.49 7.24 -8.84
N PRO A 23 -9.91 6.30 -7.97
CA PRO A 23 -10.44 6.66 -6.66
C PRO A 23 -9.36 7.32 -5.81
N ILE A 24 -9.75 7.96 -4.73
CA ILE A 24 -8.79 8.51 -3.75
C ILE A 24 -7.90 7.37 -3.24
N VAL A 25 -6.58 7.55 -3.34
CA VAL A 25 -5.59 6.57 -2.89
C VAL A 25 -4.90 7.08 -1.64
N ALA A 26 -5.20 6.48 -0.50
CA ALA A 26 -4.54 6.75 0.78
C ALA A 26 -3.20 5.99 0.81
N SER A 27 -2.11 6.68 0.46
CA SER A 27 -0.76 6.12 0.34
C SER A 27 0.28 7.08 0.89
N THR A 28 1.03 6.67 1.92
CA THR A 28 2.17 7.47 2.41
C THR A 28 3.25 7.62 1.35
N ASP A 29 3.46 6.59 0.52
CA ASP A 29 4.46 6.60 -0.53
C ASP A 29 4.16 7.65 -1.61
N ASN A 30 2.90 7.76 -2.03
CA ASN A 30 2.48 8.76 -3.01
C ASN A 30 2.63 10.18 -2.46
N ILE A 31 2.25 10.39 -1.21
CA ILE A 31 2.38 11.69 -0.54
C ILE A 31 3.84 12.11 -0.43
N ILE A 32 4.73 11.19 0.00
CA ILE A 32 6.17 11.47 0.06
C ILE A 32 6.72 11.79 -1.33
N GLN A 33 6.35 11.01 -2.35
CA GLN A 33 6.80 11.22 -3.72
C GLN A 33 6.38 12.59 -4.26
N GLU A 34 5.13 12.98 -4.02
CA GLU A 34 4.58 14.28 -4.45
C GLU A 34 5.32 15.44 -3.78
N ILE A 35 5.45 15.40 -2.44
CA ILE A 35 6.13 16.45 -1.69
C ILE A 35 7.61 16.51 -2.06
N ALA A 36 8.33 15.38 -2.05
CA ALA A 36 9.75 15.36 -2.40
C ALA A 36 9.99 15.93 -3.81
N SER A 37 9.18 15.52 -4.78
CA SER A 37 9.28 16.01 -6.16
C SER A 37 9.04 17.52 -6.26
N SER A 38 8.12 18.09 -5.47
CA SER A 38 7.87 19.54 -5.47
C SER A 38 9.05 20.36 -4.94
N TYR A 39 9.94 19.74 -4.17
CA TYR A 39 11.20 20.34 -3.71
C TYR A 39 12.43 19.91 -4.53
N GLY A 40 12.24 19.22 -5.66
CA GLY A 40 13.33 18.72 -6.49
C GLY A 40 14.13 17.57 -5.86
N MET A 41 13.58 16.91 -4.83
CA MET A 41 14.18 15.78 -4.14
C MET A 41 13.69 14.45 -4.69
N THR A 42 14.49 13.42 -4.56
CA THR A 42 14.07 12.02 -4.76
C THR A 42 13.21 11.55 -3.57
N TYR A 43 12.50 10.44 -3.75
CA TYR A 43 11.77 9.79 -2.66
C TYR A 43 12.70 9.45 -1.47
N ASP A 44 13.89 8.89 -1.73
CA ASP A 44 14.84 8.47 -0.69
C ASP A 44 15.34 9.65 0.14
N GLU A 45 15.62 10.79 -0.50
CA GLU A 45 16.05 12.02 0.18
C GLU A 45 14.95 12.59 1.09
N GLY A 46 13.69 12.53 0.64
CA GLY A 46 12.54 13.03 1.40
C GLY A 46 12.05 12.08 2.49
N PHE A 47 12.28 10.77 2.36
CA PHE A 47 11.59 9.75 3.14
C PHE A 47 11.68 9.97 4.66
N LYS A 48 12.89 10.11 5.21
CA LYS A 48 13.10 10.24 6.68
C LYS A 48 12.44 11.49 7.26
N GLY A 49 12.47 12.59 6.53
CA GLY A 49 11.88 13.85 6.99
C GLY A 49 10.36 13.92 6.82
N LEU A 50 9.81 13.20 5.85
CA LEU A 50 8.41 13.34 5.45
C LEU A 50 7.49 12.22 5.95
N ILE A 51 8.02 11.08 6.39
CA ILE A 51 7.20 9.89 6.67
C ILE A 51 6.12 10.14 7.73
N GLN A 52 6.44 10.84 8.82
CA GLN A 52 5.46 11.14 9.87
C GLN A 52 4.39 12.12 9.37
N PHE A 53 4.81 13.12 8.62
CA PHE A 53 3.89 14.09 8.02
C PHE A 53 2.99 13.45 6.96
N ALA A 54 3.56 12.60 6.11
CA ALA A 54 2.80 11.84 5.12
C ALA A 54 1.77 10.91 5.77
N GLU A 55 2.10 10.30 6.91
CA GLU A 55 1.15 9.48 7.66
C GLU A 55 -0.03 10.31 8.20
N GLN A 56 0.23 11.51 8.71
CA GLN A 56 -0.84 12.43 9.16
C GLN A 56 -1.75 12.84 7.99
N ILE A 57 -1.18 13.18 6.83
CA ILE A 57 -1.95 13.53 5.64
C ILE A 57 -2.79 12.34 5.18
N MET A 58 -2.22 11.15 5.10
CA MET A 58 -2.93 9.92 4.73
C MET A 58 -4.14 9.67 5.65
N TRP A 59 -3.96 9.79 6.96
CA TRP A 59 -5.06 9.63 7.92
C TRP A 59 -6.12 10.72 7.77
N ARG A 60 -5.73 11.94 7.43
CA ARG A 60 -6.65 13.05 7.13
C ARG A 60 -7.47 12.76 5.86
N GLN A 61 -6.85 12.25 4.80
CA GLN A 61 -7.53 11.80 3.58
C GLN A 61 -8.55 10.70 3.89
N ILE A 62 -8.15 9.66 4.63
CA ILE A 62 -9.05 8.57 5.06
C ILE A 62 -10.25 9.16 5.83
N THR A 63 -10.00 10.01 6.83
CA THR A 63 -11.08 10.62 7.63
C THR A 63 -12.04 11.43 6.76
N THR A 64 -11.52 12.19 5.78
CA THR A 64 -12.35 12.95 4.84
C THR A 64 -13.22 12.03 3.99
N CYS A 65 -12.67 10.91 3.49
CA CYS A 65 -13.44 9.92 2.74
C CYS A 65 -14.57 9.33 3.60
N LEU A 66 -14.25 8.94 4.85
CA LEU A 66 -15.24 8.39 5.78
C LEU A 66 -16.39 9.37 6.07
N MET A 67 -16.08 10.65 6.26
CA MET A 67 -17.10 11.68 6.52
C MET A 67 -18.00 11.95 5.31
N ARG A 68 -17.48 11.78 4.10
CA ARG A 68 -18.19 12.04 2.85
C ARG A 68 -18.85 10.80 2.23
N GLY A 69 -18.59 9.61 2.77
CA GLY A 69 -19.03 8.35 2.20
C GLY A 69 -18.37 8.01 0.87
N ASN A 70 -17.16 8.52 0.60
CA ASN A 70 -16.45 8.26 -0.64
C ASN A 70 -15.71 6.93 -0.59
N ASP A 71 -15.75 6.18 -1.69
CA ASP A 71 -14.86 5.02 -1.87
C ASP A 71 -13.41 5.47 -2.00
N PHE A 72 -12.49 4.65 -1.48
CA PHE A 72 -11.06 4.91 -1.55
C PHE A 72 -10.23 3.64 -1.46
N ILE A 73 -8.97 3.74 -1.86
CA ILE A 73 -8.00 2.65 -1.78
C ILE A 73 -7.01 2.94 -0.66
N ILE A 74 -6.74 1.94 0.19
CA ILE A 74 -5.61 1.97 1.12
C ILE A 74 -4.45 1.24 0.45
N ASP A 75 -3.47 2.00 -0.06
CA ASP A 75 -2.28 1.47 -0.71
C ASP A 75 -1.07 1.58 0.21
N ARG A 76 -0.88 0.54 0.98
CA ARG A 76 0.31 0.27 1.78
C ARG A 76 0.71 -1.19 1.58
N THR A 77 1.79 -1.62 2.22
CA THR A 77 2.17 -3.05 2.19
C THR A 77 1.15 -3.93 2.93
N ASN A 78 0.64 -3.46 4.08
CA ASN A 78 -0.41 -4.12 4.90
C ASN A 78 -0.12 -5.60 5.19
N LEU A 79 1.16 -5.93 5.42
CA LEU A 79 1.63 -7.32 5.46
C LEU A 79 1.18 -8.10 6.70
N THR A 80 0.98 -7.41 7.84
CA THR A 80 0.59 -8.07 9.09
C THR A 80 -0.87 -7.81 9.43
N ALA A 81 -1.53 -8.77 10.10
CA ALA A 81 -2.89 -8.59 10.63
C ALA A 81 -2.99 -7.35 11.52
N LYS A 82 -1.97 -7.10 12.36
CA LYS A 82 -1.88 -5.91 13.21
C LYS A 82 -1.89 -4.60 12.40
N SER A 83 -1.19 -4.56 11.26
CA SER A 83 -1.19 -3.37 10.38
C SER A 83 -2.53 -3.13 9.72
N ARG A 84 -3.23 -4.21 9.33
CA ARG A 84 -4.55 -4.17 8.72
C ARG A 84 -5.65 -3.79 9.72
N ALA A 85 -5.57 -4.31 10.94
CA ALA A 85 -6.56 -4.07 11.99
C ALA A 85 -6.80 -2.58 12.26
N LYS A 86 -5.78 -1.73 12.19
CA LYS A 86 -5.89 -0.28 12.38
C LYS A 86 -6.89 0.37 11.42
N PHE A 87 -6.88 -0.07 10.16
CA PHE A 87 -7.78 0.42 9.14
C PHE A 87 -9.15 -0.24 9.25
N ILE A 88 -9.19 -1.57 9.38
CA ILE A 88 -10.43 -2.37 9.44
C ILE A 88 -11.34 -1.86 10.56
N GLN A 89 -10.82 -1.67 11.77
CA GLN A 89 -11.59 -1.16 12.90
C GLN A 89 -12.26 0.18 12.58
N LYS A 90 -11.49 1.11 12.00
CA LYS A 90 -12.02 2.44 11.65
C LYS A 90 -13.07 2.37 10.54
N LEU A 91 -12.84 1.55 9.52
CA LEU A 91 -13.76 1.35 8.41
C LEU A 91 -15.09 0.72 8.86
N LYS A 92 -15.04 -0.31 9.72
CA LYS A 92 -16.24 -0.96 10.27
C LYS A 92 -17.08 -0.02 11.15
N LEU A 93 -16.45 0.86 11.94
CA LEU A 93 -17.17 1.90 12.69
C LEU A 93 -18.00 2.82 11.78
N HIS A 94 -17.55 3.05 10.56
CA HIS A 94 -18.25 3.84 9.55
C HIS A 94 -19.07 2.99 8.56
N ARG A 95 -19.27 1.69 8.84
CA ARG A 95 -20.07 0.75 8.04
C ARG A 95 -19.59 0.58 6.58
N TYR A 96 -18.29 0.72 6.34
CA TYR A 96 -17.73 0.43 5.03
C TYR A 96 -17.67 -1.07 4.77
N GLU A 97 -17.98 -1.44 3.53
CA GLU A 97 -17.60 -2.74 2.97
C GLU A 97 -16.10 -2.74 2.63
N ILE A 98 -15.38 -3.77 3.04
CA ILE A 98 -13.92 -3.81 2.94
C ILE A 98 -13.48 -4.94 2.01
N GLU A 99 -13.10 -4.59 0.80
CA GLU A 99 -12.45 -5.52 -0.13
C GLU A 99 -10.92 -5.54 0.10
N CYS A 100 -10.36 -6.74 0.23
CA CYS A 100 -8.91 -6.97 0.29
C CYS A 100 -8.43 -7.54 -1.05
N VAL A 101 -7.40 -6.93 -1.64
CA VAL A 101 -6.73 -7.46 -2.83
C VAL A 101 -5.31 -7.84 -2.43
N VAL A 102 -5.01 -9.13 -2.52
CA VAL A 102 -3.73 -9.73 -2.11
C VAL A 102 -2.88 -9.97 -3.34
N PHE A 103 -1.67 -9.42 -3.33
CA PHE A 103 -0.72 -9.55 -4.42
C PHE A 103 0.23 -10.73 -4.18
N PRO A 104 0.82 -11.30 -5.25
CA PRO A 104 1.64 -12.48 -5.16
C PRO A 104 2.81 -12.35 -4.17
N GLU A 105 3.08 -13.43 -3.47
CA GLU A 105 4.24 -13.56 -2.60
C GLU A 105 5.53 -13.67 -3.40
N VAL A 106 6.62 -13.15 -2.84
CA VAL A 106 7.95 -13.24 -3.43
C VAL A 106 8.41 -14.71 -3.43
N GLY A 107 8.82 -15.17 -4.60
CA GLY A 107 9.23 -16.56 -4.82
C GLY A 107 8.12 -17.49 -5.29
N SER A 108 6.87 -17.01 -5.39
CA SER A 108 5.80 -17.70 -6.07
C SER A 108 6.00 -17.72 -7.59
N GLU A 109 5.26 -18.58 -8.29
CA GLU A 109 5.25 -18.60 -9.77
C GLU A 109 4.85 -17.24 -10.37
N ALA A 110 3.89 -16.56 -9.75
CA ALA A 110 3.39 -15.25 -10.20
C ALA A 110 4.36 -14.09 -9.89
N LEU A 111 5.29 -14.25 -8.94
CA LEU A 111 6.32 -13.25 -8.60
C LEU A 111 7.66 -13.92 -8.25
N PRO A 112 8.40 -14.46 -9.24
CA PRO A 112 9.73 -15.03 -9.01
C PRO A 112 10.69 -14.01 -8.38
N LYS A 113 11.59 -14.46 -7.51
CA LYS A 113 12.54 -13.58 -6.77
C LYS A 113 13.36 -12.67 -7.68
N GLU A 114 13.82 -13.20 -8.81
CA GLU A 114 14.63 -12.43 -9.76
C GLU A 114 13.82 -11.34 -10.46
N GLU A 115 12.58 -11.64 -10.82
CA GLU A 115 11.68 -10.65 -11.40
C GLU A 115 11.33 -9.55 -10.38
N TRP A 116 11.07 -9.91 -9.14
CA TRP A 116 10.82 -8.96 -8.07
C TRP A 116 12.01 -8.03 -7.84
N LYS A 117 13.25 -8.57 -7.75
CA LYS A 117 14.47 -7.78 -7.65
C LYS A 117 14.65 -6.83 -8.82
N ARG A 118 14.40 -7.32 -10.04
CA ARG A 118 14.46 -6.48 -11.25
C ARG A 118 13.50 -5.29 -11.16
N ARG A 119 12.25 -5.53 -10.72
CA ARG A 119 11.24 -4.48 -10.52
C ARG A 119 11.63 -3.49 -9.43
N LEU A 120 12.21 -3.96 -8.32
CA LEU A 120 12.71 -3.08 -7.26
C LEU A 120 13.81 -2.15 -7.78
N ASN A 121 14.80 -2.70 -8.49
CA ASN A 121 15.94 -1.96 -9.02
C ASN A 121 15.57 -0.98 -10.15
N SER A 122 14.46 -1.18 -10.82
CA SER A 122 13.97 -0.25 -11.84
C SER A 122 13.35 1.04 -11.27
N ARG A 123 13.13 1.12 -9.96
CA ARG A 123 12.50 2.25 -9.29
C ARG A 123 13.54 3.35 -9.00
N ARG A 124 13.61 4.34 -9.87
CA ARG A 124 14.55 5.46 -9.71
C ARG A 124 14.27 6.25 -8.43
N GLY A 125 15.32 6.52 -7.63
CA GLY A 125 15.25 7.33 -6.40
C GLY A 125 14.40 6.72 -5.28
N LYS A 126 14.14 5.41 -5.33
CA LYS A 126 13.39 4.68 -4.30
C LYS A 126 14.07 3.35 -4.00
N THR A 127 15.01 3.38 -3.08
CA THR A 127 15.78 2.23 -2.65
C THR A 127 15.30 1.74 -1.28
N ILE A 128 15.09 0.44 -1.15
CA ILE A 128 14.73 -0.17 0.13
C ILE A 128 15.89 -1.07 0.58
N PRO A 129 16.44 -0.87 1.78
CA PRO A 129 17.51 -1.73 2.29
C PRO A 129 17.10 -3.20 2.32
N GLN A 130 18.01 -4.12 2.00
CA GLN A 130 17.71 -5.56 1.91
C GLN A 130 17.14 -6.10 3.22
N GLU A 131 17.70 -5.69 4.37
CA GLU A 131 17.19 -6.09 5.69
C GLU A 131 15.73 -5.71 5.92
N VAL A 132 15.28 -4.58 5.34
CA VAL A 132 13.88 -4.15 5.43
C VAL A 132 12.99 -5.01 4.53
N LEU A 133 13.49 -5.36 3.34
CA LEU A 133 12.79 -6.25 2.42
C LEU A 133 12.64 -7.65 3.02
N ASP A 134 13.69 -8.19 3.62
CA ASP A 134 13.68 -9.50 4.27
C ASP A 134 12.65 -9.52 5.42
N LYS A 135 12.67 -8.51 6.29
CA LYS A 135 11.66 -8.34 7.36
C LYS A 135 10.24 -8.23 6.81
N MET A 136 10.04 -7.59 5.66
CA MET A 136 8.73 -7.51 5.02
C MET A 136 8.24 -8.89 4.56
N ILE A 137 9.13 -9.71 4.00
CA ILE A 137 8.79 -11.07 3.57
C ILE A 137 8.49 -11.95 4.78
N ASP A 138 9.35 -11.92 5.80
CA ASP A 138 9.22 -12.76 6.99
C ASP A 138 8.00 -12.41 7.84
N SER A 139 7.55 -11.15 7.80
CA SER A 139 6.39 -10.66 8.55
C SER A 139 5.05 -10.86 7.84
N TYR A 140 5.05 -11.45 6.66
CA TYR A 140 3.81 -11.60 5.89
C TYR A 140 2.85 -12.58 6.56
N GLU A 141 1.65 -12.11 6.79
CA GLU A 141 0.51 -12.87 7.31
C GLU A 141 -0.63 -12.83 6.29
N ILE A 142 -1.06 -14.01 5.82
CA ILE A 142 -2.16 -14.13 4.85
C ILE A 142 -3.42 -13.46 5.44
N PRO A 143 -4.08 -12.54 4.71
CA PRO A 143 -5.33 -11.95 5.15
C PRO A 143 -6.44 -12.99 5.29
N LEU A 144 -7.20 -12.91 6.38
CA LEU A 144 -8.31 -13.81 6.68
C LEU A 144 -9.63 -13.04 6.78
N MET A 145 -10.73 -13.68 6.38
CA MET A 145 -12.08 -13.12 6.53
C MET A 145 -12.41 -12.77 7.99
N SER A 146 -11.86 -13.53 8.94
CA SER A 146 -12.01 -13.27 10.38
C SER A 146 -11.42 -11.94 10.86
N GLU A 147 -10.55 -11.30 10.08
CA GLU A 147 -10.05 -9.95 10.38
C GLU A 147 -11.13 -8.86 10.16
N GLY A 148 -12.22 -9.17 9.45
CA GLY A 148 -13.32 -8.27 9.19
C GLY A 148 -13.42 -7.80 7.74
N PHE A 149 -12.76 -8.45 6.80
CA PHE A 149 -12.97 -8.23 5.37
C PHE A 149 -14.33 -8.79 4.93
N ASP A 150 -14.96 -8.12 3.98
CA ASP A 150 -16.20 -8.59 3.36
C ASP A 150 -15.88 -9.40 2.09
N LYS A 151 -14.71 -9.18 1.50
CA LYS A 151 -14.21 -9.93 0.35
C LYS A 151 -12.68 -9.95 0.33
N ILE A 152 -12.09 -11.10 -0.04
CA ILE A 152 -10.65 -11.25 -0.30
C ILE A 152 -10.48 -11.80 -1.71
N THR A 153 -9.63 -11.14 -2.51
CA THR A 153 -9.26 -11.55 -3.86
C THR A 153 -7.76 -11.73 -3.94
N PHE A 154 -7.29 -12.90 -4.37
CA PHE A 154 -5.89 -13.20 -4.63
C PHE A 154 -5.59 -13.00 -6.12
N MET A 155 -4.45 -12.36 -6.43
CA MET A 155 -4.01 -12.02 -7.78
C MET A 155 -2.99 -13.02 -8.33
#